data_5a4a770da45e2ed6367fffaf84bf5489
#
_entry.id   5a4a770da45e2ed6367fffaf84bf5489
#
_cell.length_a   1.000
_cell.length_b   1.000
_cell.length_c   1.000
_cell.angle_alpha   90.00
_cell.angle_beta   90.00
_cell.angle_gamma   90.00
#
_symmetry.space_group_name_H-M   'P 1'
#
loop_
_entity.id
_entity.type
_entity.pdbx_description
1 polymer ?
#
loop_
_entity_poly.entity_id
_entity_poly.type
_entity_poly.pdbx_seq_one_letter_code
_entity_poly.pdbx_strand_id
1 'polypeptide(L)'
;MMMREAFGSTIAELMRKDERICVLDADLANCNGTAGLRNEFPDRAFDVGIAEQNMASVAAGLSSVGCDVELLGVVPTPAVAYLVTKLGVSGGVMITASHNPKEYNGYKVYGEDGAQMSPEATAVVVEYIEKITDYFSVKACEFNEIKPQKGVKVLGEKFVNKYVKTLTKLSLSKKAVKLLGKDLKIVYTPLHGTGYTPVMKVLKKLGINVSVVEEQVKPDPNFSTVEVPNPENKEAMTLGVNLANKIGADVVFGTDPDSDRLGVAIRDDSGNFINLSGNQVGVLLTDYVLRRLKEEGKLPKNGAVIKSFVSTGMVKPVCEDYGVSLMEVPVGFKFIGEKIKNFEESKSNVFLFGFEESCGYLRGTHARDKDAVVASMLFAEMTCYYEYNKTSVYKVLNSLYDKYGYVIDKTVSIAYKGLTAMNEMNAVVDKMRSSTVKVDGFDILAVRDYLSGKRKGEITEKLEYSGINCLYYELVGGGFICLRPSGTEPKLKIYYSVLGSCEKDATEKIDQLTKGFEKLLK
;
A
#
# COMPACT_ATOMS: atom_id res chain seq x y z
N MET A 1 27.81 -24.66 1.04
CA MET A 1 26.52 -24.91 1.69
C MET A 1 25.99 -23.55 2.16
N MET A 2 24.81 -23.13 1.71
CA MET A 2 24.23 -21.88 2.20
C MET A 2 23.80 -22.05 3.67
N MET A 3 23.82 -20.97 4.47
CA MET A 3 23.50 -21.03 5.90
C MET A 3 22.13 -21.68 6.18
N ARG A 4 21.14 -21.44 5.33
CA ARG A 4 19.80 -22.09 5.39
C ARG A 4 19.85 -23.60 5.19
N GLU A 5 20.70 -24.10 4.28
CA GLU A 5 20.88 -25.54 4.02
C GLU A 5 21.58 -26.22 5.20
N ALA A 6 22.54 -25.52 5.81
CA ALA A 6 23.21 -25.98 7.03
C ALA A 6 22.23 -26.05 8.20
N PHE A 7 21.36 -25.05 8.37
CA PHE A 7 20.33 -25.01 9.41
C PHE A 7 19.34 -26.18 9.24
N GLY A 8 18.73 -26.32 8.04
CA GLY A 8 17.79 -27.41 7.76
C GLY A 8 18.40 -28.80 7.97
N SER A 9 19.66 -29.01 7.53
CA SER A 9 20.37 -30.27 7.72
C SER A 9 20.64 -30.58 9.19
N THR A 10 21.04 -29.56 9.97
CA THR A 10 21.31 -29.71 11.42
C THR A 10 20.02 -30.07 12.18
N ILE A 11 18.90 -29.40 11.85
CA ILE A 11 17.59 -29.71 12.45
C ILE A 11 17.17 -31.13 12.11
N ALA A 12 17.30 -31.57 10.85
CA ALA A 12 17.00 -32.94 10.43
C ALA A 12 17.80 -33.96 11.27
N GLU A 13 19.10 -33.69 11.46
CA GLU A 13 19.98 -34.56 12.24
C GLU A 13 19.57 -34.63 13.72
N LEU A 14 19.16 -33.52 14.32
CA LEU A 14 18.64 -33.47 15.67
C LEU A 14 17.30 -34.22 15.80
N MET A 15 16.38 -34.07 14.86
CA MET A 15 15.10 -34.77 14.83
C MET A 15 15.25 -36.28 14.67
N ARG A 16 16.31 -36.77 13.99
CA ARG A 16 16.63 -38.21 13.92
C ARG A 16 17.14 -38.75 15.26
N LYS A 17 17.82 -37.91 16.05
CA LYS A 17 18.41 -38.30 17.31
C LYS A 17 17.44 -38.21 18.52
N ASP A 18 16.45 -37.32 18.42
CA ASP A 18 15.49 -37.10 19.51
C ASP A 18 14.07 -36.94 18.94
N GLU A 19 13.21 -37.91 19.25
CA GLU A 19 11.81 -37.96 18.82
C GLU A 19 10.92 -36.85 19.43
N ARG A 20 11.40 -36.17 20.45
CA ARG A 20 10.69 -35.05 21.11
C ARG A 20 10.84 -33.74 20.34
N ILE A 21 11.78 -33.67 19.40
CA ILE A 21 12.02 -32.46 18.60
C ILE A 21 10.97 -32.40 17.49
N CYS A 22 10.19 -31.32 17.52
CA CYS A 22 9.25 -30.94 16.48
C CYS A 22 9.70 -29.60 15.86
N VAL A 23 9.40 -29.42 14.58
CA VAL A 23 9.61 -28.17 13.87
C VAL A 23 8.25 -27.58 13.49
N LEU A 24 8.01 -26.35 13.93
CA LEU A 24 6.86 -25.55 13.53
C LEU A 24 7.38 -24.43 12.64
N ASP A 25 6.90 -24.40 11.41
CA ASP A 25 7.22 -23.37 10.43
C ASP A 25 5.96 -22.56 10.16
N ALA A 26 6.07 -21.25 10.27
CA ALA A 26 4.97 -20.35 9.92
C ALA A 26 5.16 -19.86 8.47
N ASP A 27 5.05 -20.78 7.50
CA ASP A 27 5.22 -20.55 6.06
C ASP A 27 6.63 -20.06 5.63
N LEU A 28 7.64 -20.26 6.49
CA LEU A 28 9.04 -19.90 6.26
C LEU A 28 9.95 -21.07 5.89
N ALA A 29 9.38 -22.26 5.70
CA ALA A 29 10.12 -23.53 5.49
C ALA A 29 11.14 -23.46 4.33
N ASN A 30 10.81 -22.77 3.26
CA ASN A 30 11.71 -22.57 2.11
C ASN A 30 12.85 -21.58 2.43
N CYS A 31 12.57 -20.56 3.22
CA CYS A 31 13.57 -19.56 3.62
C CYS A 31 14.55 -20.11 4.66
N ASN A 32 14.07 -20.94 5.58
CA ASN A 32 14.85 -21.54 6.66
C ASN A 32 15.54 -22.84 6.25
N GLY A 33 15.23 -23.38 5.06
CA GLY A 33 15.77 -24.66 4.57
C GLY A 33 15.12 -25.88 5.24
N THR A 34 13.97 -25.72 5.90
CA THR A 34 13.23 -26.76 6.64
C THR A 34 12.14 -27.42 5.82
N ALA A 35 11.86 -26.94 4.57
CA ALA A 35 10.79 -27.48 3.71
C ALA A 35 10.85 -29.00 3.48
N GLY A 36 12.05 -29.57 3.39
CA GLY A 36 12.26 -31.01 3.22
C GLY A 36 11.90 -31.83 4.46
N LEU A 37 11.85 -31.23 5.65
CA LEU A 37 11.60 -31.95 6.91
C LEU A 37 10.20 -32.53 6.97
N ARG A 38 9.21 -31.92 6.33
CA ARG A 38 7.84 -32.43 6.27
C ARG A 38 7.73 -33.77 5.53
N ASN A 39 8.58 -34.00 4.54
CA ASN A 39 8.62 -35.27 3.82
C ASN A 39 9.29 -36.38 4.65
N GLU A 40 10.29 -36.01 5.46
CA GLU A 40 11.05 -36.94 6.29
C GLU A 40 10.38 -37.20 7.65
N PHE A 41 9.73 -36.16 8.23
CA PHE A 41 9.10 -36.22 9.56
C PHE A 41 7.67 -35.67 9.52
N PRO A 42 6.73 -36.33 8.80
CA PRO A 42 5.38 -35.78 8.60
C PRO A 42 4.59 -35.52 9.88
N ASP A 43 4.87 -36.28 10.95
CA ASP A 43 4.20 -36.14 12.24
C ASP A 43 4.89 -35.18 13.22
N ARG A 44 5.99 -34.55 12.81
CA ARG A 44 6.83 -33.69 13.68
C ARG A 44 7.35 -32.41 12.99
N ALA A 45 7.12 -32.25 11.70
CA ALA A 45 7.42 -31.02 10.98
C ALA A 45 6.13 -30.46 10.38
N PHE A 46 5.66 -29.36 10.95
CA PHE A 46 4.38 -28.75 10.62
C PHE A 46 4.60 -27.36 10.02
N ASP A 47 3.82 -27.05 9.02
CA ASP A 47 3.62 -25.69 8.58
C ASP A 47 2.27 -25.22 9.13
N VAL A 48 2.30 -24.25 10.00
CA VAL A 48 1.08 -23.77 10.66
C VAL A 48 0.31 -22.73 9.83
N GLY A 49 0.73 -22.51 8.58
CA GLY A 49 -0.01 -21.70 7.60
C GLY A 49 -0.13 -20.21 7.94
N ILE A 50 -0.76 -19.48 7.03
CA ILE A 50 -0.93 -18.03 7.10
C ILE A 50 -2.09 -17.66 8.03
N ALA A 51 -1.83 -16.67 8.90
CA ALA A 51 -2.75 -15.69 9.50
C ALA A 51 -3.92 -16.17 10.38
N GLU A 52 -4.72 -17.16 10.02
CA GLU A 52 -5.94 -17.49 10.79
C GLU A 52 -5.62 -18.06 12.17
N GLN A 53 -4.63 -18.90 12.28
CA GLN A 53 -4.15 -19.44 13.56
C GLN A 53 -3.42 -18.38 14.39
N ASN A 54 -2.65 -17.51 13.74
CA ASN A 54 -2.00 -16.40 14.43
C ASN A 54 -3.01 -15.40 14.99
N MET A 55 -4.08 -15.12 14.24
CA MET A 55 -5.18 -14.27 14.69
C MET A 55 -5.88 -14.90 15.93
N ALA A 56 -6.09 -16.20 15.90
CA ALA A 56 -6.64 -16.95 17.03
C ALA A 56 -5.73 -16.87 18.26
N SER A 57 -4.42 -17.05 18.08
CA SER A 57 -3.44 -16.98 19.17
C SER A 57 -3.35 -15.57 19.77
N VAL A 58 -3.38 -14.52 18.95
CA VAL A 58 -3.42 -13.12 19.42
C VAL A 58 -4.70 -12.85 20.21
N ALA A 59 -5.86 -13.29 19.70
CA ALA A 59 -7.15 -13.14 20.39
C ALA A 59 -7.15 -13.87 21.76
N ALA A 60 -6.62 -15.08 21.80
CA ALA A 60 -6.49 -15.83 23.04
C ALA A 60 -5.54 -15.15 24.04
N GLY A 61 -4.39 -14.68 23.57
CA GLY A 61 -3.43 -13.93 24.38
C GLY A 61 -4.04 -12.68 25.00
N LEU A 62 -4.72 -11.85 24.22
CA LEU A 62 -5.41 -10.65 24.70
C LEU A 62 -6.52 -10.99 25.70
N SER A 63 -7.32 -12.02 25.42
CA SER A 63 -8.38 -12.46 26.33
C SER A 63 -7.82 -13.03 27.64
N SER A 64 -6.67 -13.72 27.60
CA SER A 64 -6.03 -14.29 28.80
C SER A 64 -5.54 -13.23 29.80
N VAL A 65 -5.29 -12.01 29.34
CA VAL A 65 -4.93 -10.85 30.19
C VAL A 65 -6.11 -9.93 30.49
N GLY A 66 -7.34 -10.38 30.20
CA GLY A 66 -8.57 -9.69 30.57
C GLY A 66 -9.08 -8.67 29.54
N CYS A 67 -8.54 -8.64 28.33
CA CYS A 67 -9.06 -7.81 27.24
C CYS A 67 -10.33 -8.44 26.63
N ASP A 68 -11.34 -7.62 26.34
CA ASP A 68 -12.45 -8.00 25.47
C ASP A 68 -11.99 -7.93 24.02
N VAL A 69 -12.22 -8.99 23.25
CA VAL A 69 -11.76 -9.12 21.87
C VAL A 69 -12.92 -9.24 20.89
N GLU A 70 -12.94 -8.37 19.90
CA GLU A 70 -13.87 -8.41 18.77
C GLU A 70 -13.15 -9.01 17.54
N LEU A 71 -13.40 -10.29 17.27
CA LEU A 71 -12.75 -11.03 16.18
C LEU A 71 -13.49 -10.80 14.86
N LEU A 72 -12.82 -10.20 13.88
CA LEU A 72 -13.42 -9.80 12.59
C LEU A 72 -13.42 -10.94 11.56
N GLY A 73 -12.51 -11.90 11.67
CA GLY A 73 -12.25 -12.90 10.64
C GLY A 73 -11.44 -12.33 9.46
N VAL A 74 -11.62 -12.89 8.28
CA VAL A 74 -10.89 -12.48 7.06
C VAL A 74 -11.55 -11.24 6.47
N VAL A 75 -10.94 -10.08 6.65
CA VAL A 75 -11.44 -8.77 6.20
C VAL A 75 -10.30 -7.92 5.64
N PRO A 76 -10.59 -6.90 4.82
CA PRO A 76 -9.58 -5.93 4.38
C PRO A 76 -8.96 -5.15 5.55
N THR A 77 -7.68 -4.81 5.41
CA THR A 77 -6.96 -3.92 6.34
C THR A 77 -7.73 -2.62 6.65
N PRO A 78 -8.27 -1.86 5.66
CA PRO A 78 -9.06 -0.65 5.96
C PRO A 78 -10.35 -0.93 6.73
N ALA A 79 -10.91 -2.12 6.66
CA ALA A 79 -12.08 -2.47 7.47
C ALA A 79 -11.74 -2.60 8.96
N VAL A 80 -10.52 -3.07 9.29
CA VAL A 80 -10.02 -3.08 10.68
C VAL A 80 -9.89 -1.64 11.18
N ALA A 81 -9.18 -0.78 10.44
CA ALA A 81 -9.02 0.64 10.78
C ALA A 81 -10.39 1.34 11.00
N TYR A 82 -11.35 1.11 10.10
CA TYR A 82 -12.73 1.62 10.22
C TYR A 82 -13.43 1.14 11.49
N LEU A 83 -13.29 -0.15 11.80
CA LEU A 83 -14.05 -0.75 12.91
C LEU A 83 -13.47 -0.40 14.27
N VAL A 84 -12.17 -0.15 14.39
CA VAL A 84 -11.57 0.37 15.63
C VAL A 84 -12.29 1.63 16.09
N THR A 85 -12.40 2.63 15.22
CA THR A 85 -13.10 3.88 15.54
C THR A 85 -14.62 3.68 15.66
N LYS A 86 -15.21 2.81 14.85
CA LYS A 86 -16.66 2.60 14.83
C LYS A 86 -17.20 1.85 16.04
N LEU A 87 -16.41 0.98 16.63
CA LEU A 87 -16.73 0.24 17.84
C LEU A 87 -16.27 0.96 19.11
N GLY A 88 -15.35 1.94 18.97
CA GLY A 88 -14.76 2.66 20.11
C GLY A 88 -13.86 1.76 20.95
N VAL A 89 -13.13 0.83 20.31
CA VAL A 89 -12.19 -0.07 20.98
C VAL A 89 -10.82 0.57 21.14
N SER A 90 -10.03 0.12 22.08
CA SER A 90 -8.71 0.68 22.43
C SER A 90 -7.65 0.48 21.35
N GLY A 91 -7.87 -0.43 20.40
CA GLY A 91 -6.94 -0.69 19.30
C GLY A 91 -7.38 -1.84 18.42
N GLY A 92 -6.58 -2.11 17.39
CA GLY A 92 -6.82 -3.19 16.44
C GLY A 92 -5.52 -3.84 15.98
N VAL A 93 -5.60 -5.11 15.62
CA VAL A 93 -4.49 -5.85 15.04
C VAL A 93 -4.96 -6.50 13.74
N MET A 94 -4.17 -6.31 12.67
CA MET A 94 -4.34 -6.98 11.39
C MET A 94 -3.13 -7.86 11.11
N ILE A 95 -3.34 -9.15 10.97
CA ILE A 95 -2.29 -10.09 10.58
C ILE A 95 -2.25 -10.13 9.06
N THR A 96 -1.13 -9.73 8.47
CA THR A 96 -0.97 -9.67 7.02
C THR A 96 0.49 -9.49 6.61
N ALA A 97 0.90 -10.14 5.54
CA ALA A 97 2.14 -9.83 4.82
C ALA A 97 1.93 -8.78 3.71
N SER A 98 0.71 -8.19 3.61
CA SER A 98 0.34 -7.26 2.55
C SER A 98 0.54 -7.91 1.15
N HIS A 99 1.31 -7.26 0.29
CA HIS A 99 1.62 -7.67 -1.08
C HIS A 99 2.94 -8.44 -1.22
N ASN A 100 3.56 -8.80 -0.10
CA ASN A 100 4.83 -9.54 -0.13
C ASN A 100 4.62 -10.98 -0.62
N PRO A 101 5.69 -11.64 -1.12
CA PRO A 101 5.66 -13.07 -1.43
C PRO A 101 5.23 -13.93 -0.24
N LYS A 102 4.80 -15.14 -0.52
CA LYS A 102 4.22 -16.08 0.45
C LYS A 102 5.13 -16.43 1.64
N GLU A 103 6.44 -16.21 1.51
CA GLU A 103 7.42 -16.48 2.56
C GLU A 103 7.41 -15.42 3.68
N TYR A 104 6.67 -14.33 3.50
CA TYR A 104 6.57 -13.24 4.46
C TYR A 104 5.28 -13.34 5.28
N ASN A 105 5.37 -12.96 6.53
CA ASN A 105 4.23 -12.72 7.39
C ASN A 105 4.47 -11.43 8.20
N GLY A 106 3.42 -10.89 8.82
CA GLY A 106 3.54 -9.69 9.61
C GLY A 106 2.22 -9.29 10.25
N TYR A 107 2.25 -8.17 10.94
CA TYR A 107 1.06 -7.59 11.53
C TYR A 107 1.11 -6.06 11.53
N LYS A 108 -0.05 -5.45 11.46
CA LYS A 108 -0.25 -4.00 11.59
C LYS A 108 -1.03 -3.74 12.87
N VAL A 109 -0.59 -2.77 13.68
CA VAL A 109 -1.24 -2.39 14.92
C VAL A 109 -1.85 -1.00 14.78
N TYR A 110 -3.11 -0.88 15.16
CA TYR A 110 -3.90 0.35 15.09
C TYR A 110 -4.21 0.85 16.50
N GLY A 111 -4.07 2.15 16.71
CA GLY A 111 -4.51 2.82 17.94
C GLY A 111 -6.03 3.03 17.97
N GLU A 112 -6.55 3.53 19.08
CA GLU A 112 -7.98 3.83 19.29
C GLU A 112 -8.58 4.77 18.23
N ASP A 113 -7.74 5.56 17.60
CA ASP A 113 -8.10 6.49 16.52
C ASP A 113 -8.19 5.83 15.14
N GLY A 114 -7.94 4.52 15.02
CA GLY A 114 -7.97 3.76 13.78
C GLY A 114 -6.81 4.05 12.82
N ALA A 115 -5.77 4.78 13.25
CA ALA A 115 -4.52 4.92 12.51
C ALA A 115 -3.50 3.86 12.93
N GLN A 116 -2.60 3.49 12.03
CA GLN A 116 -1.45 2.68 12.42
C GLN A 116 -0.64 3.41 13.49
N MET A 117 -0.14 2.67 14.47
CA MET A 117 0.65 3.23 15.57
C MET A 117 1.84 4.07 15.08
N SER A 118 2.12 5.16 15.77
CA SER A 118 3.30 5.99 15.53
C SER A 118 4.59 5.20 15.78
N PRO A 119 5.74 5.65 15.25
CA PRO A 119 7.03 5.00 15.54
C PRO A 119 7.32 4.87 17.03
N GLU A 120 6.96 5.89 17.82
CA GLU A 120 7.18 5.93 19.27
C GLU A 120 6.31 4.88 19.99
N ALA A 121 5.03 4.79 19.63
CA ALA A 121 4.13 3.77 20.18
C ALA A 121 4.54 2.35 19.75
N THR A 122 4.99 2.21 18.50
CA THR A 122 5.51 0.93 17.97
C THR A 122 6.78 0.50 18.72
N ALA A 123 7.68 1.42 19.05
CA ALA A 123 8.91 1.11 19.79
C ALA A 123 8.59 0.50 21.18
N VAL A 124 7.54 0.98 21.85
CA VAL A 124 7.09 0.39 23.12
C VAL A 124 6.63 -1.07 22.92
N VAL A 125 5.87 -1.35 21.86
CA VAL A 125 5.43 -2.72 21.56
C VAL A 125 6.62 -3.64 21.27
N VAL A 126 7.59 -3.16 20.47
CA VAL A 126 8.82 -3.89 20.13
C VAL A 126 9.62 -4.21 21.40
N GLU A 127 9.76 -3.26 22.34
CA GLU A 127 10.46 -3.48 23.62
C GLU A 127 9.84 -4.64 24.41
N TYR A 128 8.52 -4.79 24.39
CA TYR A 128 7.85 -5.92 25.04
C TYR A 128 8.08 -7.24 24.30
N ILE A 129 8.10 -7.21 22.96
CA ILE A 129 8.38 -8.41 22.13
C ILE A 129 9.81 -8.91 22.39
N GLU A 130 10.79 -8.00 22.45
CA GLU A 130 12.20 -8.33 22.69
C GLU A 130 12.46 -8.98 24.07
N LYS A 131 11.58 -8.76 25.05
CA LYS A 131 11.64 -9.44 26.35
C LYS A 131 11.26 -10.93 26.29
N ILE A 132 10.63 -11.37 25.18
CA ILE A 132 10.26 -12.77 24.97
C ILE A 132 11.49 -13.50 24.44
N THR A 133 12.21 -14.19 25.31
CA THR A 133 13.43 -14.96 24.95
C THR A 133 13.12 -16.40 24.54
N ASP A 134 11.96 -16.92 24.91
CA ASP A 134 11.46 -18.24 24.53
C ASP A 134 10.08 -18.10 23.87
N TYR A 135 10.06 -18.13 22.56
CA TYR A 135 8.82 -18.01 21.77
C TYR A 135 7.87 -19.19 21.97
N PHE A 136 8.38 -20.37 22.38
CA PHE A 136 7.55 -21.55 22.66
C PHE A 136 6.84 -21.46 24.02
N SER A 137 7.24 -20.55 24.90
CA SER A 137 6.52 -20.26 26.13
C SER A 137 5.22 -19.47 25.91
N VAL A 138 5.04 -18.88 24.73
CA VAL A 138 3.82 -18.14 24.38
C VAL A 138 2.66 -19.12 24.21
N LYS A 139 1.62 -18.94 25.02
CA LYS A 139 0.43 -19.81 24.96
C LYS A 139 -0.32 -19.59 23.65
N ALA A 140 -0.55 -20.66 22.93
CA ALA A 140 -1.40 -20.70 21.76
C ALA A 140 -2.61 -21.61 22.01
N CYS A 141 -3.70 -21.39 21.29
CA CYS A 141 -4.86 -22.27 21.31
C CYS A 141 -5.44 -22.42 19.90
N GLU A 142 -6.17 -23.50 19.68
CA GLU A 142 -6.86 -23.75 18.43
C GLU A 142 -8.02 -22.76 18.23
N PHE A 143 -8.28 -22.34 16.98
CA PHE A 143 -9.35 -21.39 16.65
C PHE A 143 -10.72 -21.82 17.18
N ASN A 144 -11.01 -23.12 17.16
CA ASN A 144 -12.29 -23.66 17.66
C ASN A 144 -12.45 -23.57 19.19
N GLU A 145 -11.35 -23.43 19.93
CA GLU A 145 -11.33 -23.30 21.39
C GLU A 145 -11.63 -21.86 21.84
N ILE A 146 -11.46 -20.88 20.95
CA ILE A 146 -11.66 -19.46 21.28
C ILE A 146 -13.14 -19.10 21.36
N LYS A 147 -13.97 -19.65 20.48
CA LYS A 147 -15.40 -19.29 20.40
C LYS A 147 -16.16 -19.34 21.72
N PRO A 148 -15.90 -20.30 22.62
CA PRO A 148 -16.57 -20.34 23.92
C PRO A 148 -15.88 -19.50 25.02
N GLN A 149 -14.73 -18.85 24.75
CA GLN A 149 -14.03 -18.09 25.79
C GLN A 149 -14.79 -16.79 26.12
N LYS A 150 -14.91 -16.52 27.41
CA LYS A 150 -15.49 -15.29 27.94
C LYS A 150 -14.61 -14.11 27.50
N GLY A 151 -15.21 -13.07 26.91
CA GLY A 151 -14.48 -11.89 26.42
C GLY A 151 -14.11 -11.93 24.94
N VAL A 152 -14.37 -13.03 24.20
CA VAL A 152 -14.15 -13.08 22.75
C VAL A 152 -15.48 -13.14 22.01
N LYS A 153 -15.69 -12.19 21.09
CA LYS A 153 -16.89 -12.10 20.27
C LYS A 153 -16.52 -12.09 18.80
N VAL A 154 -17.08 -13.02 18.03
CA VAL A 154 -16.91 -13.09 16.58
C VAL A 154 -17.92 -12.16 15.90
N LEU A 155 -17.39 -11.18 15.16
CA LEU A 155 -18.19 -10.25 14.38
C LEU A 155 -18.46 -10.84 12.99
N GLY A 156 -19.73 -10.94 12.64
CA GLY A 156 -20.12 -11.49 11.34
C GLY A 156 -20.17 -10.44 10.22
N GLU A 157 -20.64 -10.87 9.07
CA GLU A 157 -20.80 -10.11 7.82
C GLU A 157 -21.52 -8.75 7.97
N LYS A 158 -22.31 -8.59 9.02
CA LYS A 158 -23.03 -7.35 9.36
C LYS A 158 -22.10 -6.13 9.42
N PHE A 159 -20.86 -6.31 9.87
CA PHE A 159 -19.87 -5.23 9.98
C PHE A 159 -19.25 -4.88 8.63
N VAL A 160 -18.97 -5.86 7.79
CA VAL A 160 -18.56 -5.63 6.38
C VAL A 160 -19.66 -4.85 5.64
N ASN A 161 -20.92 -5.18 5.85
CA ASN A 161 -22.04 -4.46 5.25
C ASN A 161 -22.15 -3.00 5.75
N LYS A 162 -21.81 -2.72 7.03
CA LYS A 162 -21.75 -1.34 7.55
C LYS A 162 -20.60 -0.55 6.89
N TYR A 163 -19.42 -1.16 6.77
CA TYR A 163 -18.29 -0.57 6.08
C TYR A 163 -18.64 -0.23 4.63
N VAL A 164 -19.10 -1.19 3.84
CA VAL A 164 -19.58 -0.98 2.45
C VAL A 164 -20.64 0.13 2.37
N LYS A 165 -21.59 0.17 3.30
CA LYS A 165 -22.60 1.26 3.34
C LYS A 165 -21.98 2.62 3.58
N THR A 166 -20.90 2.70 4.36
CA THR A 166 -20.18 3.95 4.58
C THR A 166 -19.48 4.40 3.31
N LEU A 167 -18.78 3.48 2.61
CA LEU A 167 -18.10 3.79 1.36
C LEU A 167 -19.04 4.29 0.27
N THR A 168 -20.21 3.66 0.09
CA THR A 168 -21.18 4.08 -0.94
C THR A 168 -21.73 5.50 -0.75
N LYS A 169 -21.62 6.09 0.45
CA LYS A 169 -21.96 7.50 0.68
C LYS A 169 -20.93 8.47 0.09
N LEU A 170 -19.71 7.99 -0.14
CA LEU A 170 -18.62 8.77 -0.71
C LEU A 170 -18.70 8.89 -2.25
N SER A 171 -19.65 8.21 -2.90
CA SER A 171 -19.89 8.31 -4.35
C SER A 171 -20.23 9.75 -4.77
N LEU A 172 -19.61 10.21 -5.87
CA LEU A 172 -19.69 11.58 -6.40
C LEU A 172 -20.49 11.70 -7.70
N SER A 173 -20.65 10.62 -8.47
CA SER A 173 -21.25 10.67 -9.81
C SER A 173 -22.42 9.68 -9.97
N LYS A 174 -23.31 9.65 -8.98
CA LYS A 174 -24.45 8.72 -8.95
C LYS A 174 -25.30 8.73 -10.23
N LYS A 175 -25.45 9.88 -10.90
CA LYS A 175 -26.19 9.99 -12.16
C LYS A 175 -25.51 9.22 -13.28
N ALA A 176 -24.21 9.42 -13.49
CA ALA A 176 -23.43 8.72 -14.52
C ALA A 176 -23.44 7.20 -14.27
N VAL A 177 -23.19 6.79 -13.01
CA VAL A 177 -23.23 5.37 -12.62
C VAL A 177 -24.60 4.75 -12.85
N LYS A 178 -25.70 5.45 -12.52
CA LYS A 178 -27.06 4.94 -12.76
C LYS A 178 -27.34 4.71 -14.25
N LEU A 179 -26.77 5.54 -15.12
CA LEU A 179 -26.99 5.46 -16.57
C LEU A 179 -26.09 4.44 -17.25
N LEU A 180 -24.81 4.40 -16.91
CA LEU A 180 -23.78 3.63 -17.61
C LEU A 180 -23.17 2.48 -16.82
N GLY A 181 -23.40 2.40 -15.52
CA GLY A 181 -22.75 1.39 -14.67
C GLY A 181 -23.04 -0.05 -15.05
N LYS A 182 -24.20 -0.33 -15.66
CA LYS A 182 -24.55 -1.67 -16.14
C LYS A 182 -23.84 -2.04 -17.44
N ASP A 183 -23.52 -1.04 -18.26
CA ASP A 183 -22.87 -1.22 -19.56
C ASP A 183 -21.35 -1.21 -19.43
N LEU A 184 -20.81 -0.55 -18.39
CA LEU A 184 -19.39 -0.57 -18.06
C LEU A 184 -18.94 -1.99 -17.72
N LYS A 185 -17.93 -2.47 -18.43
CA LYS A 185 -17.37 -3.80 -18.23
C LYS A 185 -16.05 -3.71 -17.48
N ILE A 186 -16.07 -4.11 -16.23
CA ILE A 186 -14.88 -4.19 -15.37
C ILE A 186 -14.50 -5.65 -15.15
N VAL A 187 -13.21 -5.94 -15.20
CA VAL A 187 -12.63 -7.17 -14.67
C VAL A 187 -11.94 -6.85 -13.34
N TYR A 188 -12.14 -7.71 -12.36
CA TYR A 188 -11.53 -7.58 -11.05
C TYR A 188 -10.77 -8.84 -10.66
N THR A 189 -9.55 -8.67 -10.16
CA THR A 189 -8.81 -9.73 -9.48
C THR A 189 -8.51 -9.34 -8.03
N PRO A 190 -8.93 -10.14 -7.05
CA PRO A 190 -8.57 -9.95 -5.65
C PRO A 190 -7.18 -10.51 -5.29
N LEU A 191 -6.44 -11.09 -6.23
CA LEU A 191 -5.13 -11.72 -6.01
C LEU A 191 -5.13 -12.64 -4.77
N HIS A 192 -6.12 -13.54 -4.69
CA HIS A 192 -6.38 -14.45 -3.56
C HIS A 192 -6.68 -13.77 -2.21
N GLY A 193 -6.97 -12.47 -2.22
CA GLY A 193 -7.06 -11.64 -1.02
C GLY A 193 -8.48 -11.36 -0.52
N THR A 194 -8.53 -10.55 0.52
CA THR A 194 -9.73 -10.18 1.30
C THR A 194 -10.65 -9.20 0.58
N GLY A 195 -10.19 -8.60 -0.52
CA GLY A 195 -10.91 -7.57 -1.28
C GLY A 195 -12.14 -8.08 -2.03
N TYR A 196 -12.21 -9.38 -2.35
CA TYR A 196 -13.30 -9.94 -3.15
C TYR A 196 -14.69 -9.52 -2.66
N THR A 197 -15.00 -9.85 -1.43
CA THR A 197 -16.35 -9.60 -0.88
C THR A 197 -16.70 -8.11 -0.81
N PRO A 198 -15.91 -7.21 -0.23
CA PRO A 198 -16.30 -5.81 -0.11
C PRO A 198 -16.25 -5.04 -1.43
N VAL A 199 -15.29 -5.31 -2.33
CA VAL A 199 -15.23 -4.67 -3.66
C VAL A 199 -16.46 -5.06 -4.48
N MET A 200 -16.77 -6.37 -4.55
CA MET A 200 -17.97 -6.83 -5.26
C MET A 200 -19.26 -6.24 -4.67
N LYS A 201 -19.36 -6.16 -3.34
CA LYS A 201 -20.53 -5.57 -2.67
C LYS A 201 -20.68 -4.08 -2.96
N VAL A 202 -19.58 -3.30 -2.94
CA VAL A 202 -19.65 -1.85 -3.17
C VAL A 202 -20.02 -1.56 -4.61
N LEU A 203 -19.40 -2.23 -5.59
CA LEU A 203 -19.69 -2.04 -7.01
C LEU A 203 -21.11 -2.50 -7.39
N LYS A 204 -21.52 -3.68 -6.92
CA LYS A 204 -22.90 -4.16 -7.10
C LYS A 204 -23.94 -3.19 -6.51
N LYS A 205 -23.65 -2.61 -5.34
CA LYS A 205 -24.56 -1.65 -4.68
C LYS A 205 -24.70 -0.34 -5.45
N LEU A 206 -23.70 0.03 -6.23
CA LEU A 206 -23.76 1.15 -7.18
C LEU A 206 -24.42 0.77 -8.50
N GLY A 207 -24.63 -0.51 -8.78
CA GLY A 207 -25.21 -1.00 -10.04
C GLY A 207 -24.17 -1.17 -11.15
N ILE A 208 -22.92 -1.37 -10.80
CA ILE A 208 -21.82 -1.60 -11.74
C ILE A 208 -21.59 -3.10 -11.92
N ASN A 209 -21.52 -3.57 -13.17
CA ASN A 209 -21.22 -4.94 -13.51
C ASN A 209 -19.71 -5.23 -13.44
N VAL A 210 -19.36 -6.36 -12.81
CA VAL A 210 -17.97 -6.78 -12.63
C VAL A 210 -17.84 -8.27 -12.94
N SER A 211 -16.89 -8.62 -13.81
CA SER A 211 -16.44 -9.99 -14.02
C SER A 211 -15.19 -10.23 -13.18
N VAL A 212 -15.08 -11.40 -12.57
CA VAL A 212 -13.98 -11.71 -11.65
C VAL A 212 -13.06 -12.75 -12.27
N VAL A 213 -11.78 -12.68 -11.97
CA VAL A 213 -10.80 -13.75 -12.27
C VAL A 213 -11.05 -14.87 -11.26
N GLU A 214 -11.82 -15.87 -11.65
CA GLU A 214 -12.31 -16.94 -10.76
C GLU A 214 -11.17 -17.74 -10.11
N GLU A 215 -10.05 -17.90 -10.81
CA GLU A 215 -8.87 -18.61 -10.34
C GLU A 215 -8.23 -17.91 -9.13
N GLN A 216 -8.48 -16.60 -8.96
CA GLN A 216 -7.87 -15.78 -7.91
C GLN A 216 -8.87 -15.34 -6.82
N VAL A 217 -10.11 -15.84 -6.85
CA VAL A 217 -11.16 -15.49 -5.86
C VAL A 217 -10.91 -16.15 -4.51
N LYS A 218 -10.54 -17.43 -4.52
CA LYS A 218 -10.34 -18.17 -3.28
C LYS A 218 -8.99 -17.82 -2.65
N PRO A 219 -8.94 -17.65 -1.32
CA PRO A 219 -7.67 -17.57 -0.62
C PRO A 219 -6.77 -18.77 -0.97
N ASP A 220 -5.54 -18.47 -1.33
CA ASP A 220 -4.53 -19.48 -1.65
C ASP A 220 -3.20 -19.07 -0.98
N PRO A 221 -2.77 -19.77 0.07
CA PRO A 221 -1.54 -19.44 0.79
C PRO A 221 -0.28 -19.58 -0.06
N ASN A 222 -0.34 -20.36 -1.15
CA ASN A 222 0.77 -20.54 -2.06
C ASN A 222 0.82 -19.52 -3.19
N PHE A 223 -0.22 -18.68 -3.33
CA PHE A 223 -0.36 -17.76 -4.47
C PHE A 223 -0.06 -18.44 -5.82
N SER A 224 -0.65 -19.64 -6.04
CA SER A 224 -0.30 -20.54 -7.15
C SER A 224 -0.45 -19.91 -8.54
N THR A 225 -1.18 -18.82 -8.68
CA THR A 225 -1.42 -18.11 -9.94
C THR A 225 -0.59 -16.85 -10.13
N VAL A 226 0.19 -16.43 -9.11
CA VAL A 226 0.97 -15.21 -9.13
C VAL A 226 2.17 -15.32 -8.18
N GLU A 227 3.37 -14.97 -8.64
CA GLU A 227 4.59 -15.06 -7.84
C GLU A 227 4.60 -14.03 -6.70
N VAL A 228 4.19 -12.80 -7.01
CA VAL A 228 4.10 -11.69 -6.04
C VAL A 228 2.72 -11.05 -6.18
N PRO A 229 1.85 -11.12 -5.16
CA PRO A 229 0.48 -10.62 -5.23
C PRO A 229 0.41 -9.08 -5.08
N ASN A 230 1.23 -8.37 -5.83
CA ASN A 230 1.29 -6.91 -5.85
C ASN A 230 0.65 -6.37 -7.13
N PRO A 231 -0.50 -5.68 -7.06
CA PRO A 231 -1.19 -5.15 -8.23
C PRO A 231 -0.43 -4.02 -8.96
N GLU A 232 0.68 -3.55 -8.41
CA GLU A 232 1.64 -2.66 -9.06
C GLU A 232 2.42 -3.37 -10.18
N ASN A 233 2.59 -4.69 -10.04
CA ASN A 233 3.33 -5.52 -10.99
C ASN A 233 2.43 -5.90 -12.17
N LYS A 234 2.94 -5.73 -13.38
CA LYS A 234 2.23 -6.10 -14.62
C LYS A 234 1.86 -7.58 -14.65
N GLU A 235 2.75 -8.44 -14.15
CA GLU A 235 2.58 -9.88 -14.09
C GLU A 235 1.37 -10.27 -13.25
N ALA A 236 1.14 -9.60 -12.11
CA ALA A 236 -0.01 -9.85 -11.24
C ALA A 236 -1.35 -9.52 -11.93
N MET A 237 -1.35 -8.57 -12.86
CA MET A 237 -2.55 -8.16 -13.59
C MET A 237 -2.84 -9.02 -14.83
N THR A 238 -1.94 -9.92 -15.22
CA THR A 238 -1.99 -10.65 -16.50
C THR A 238 -3.29 -11.45 -16.70
N LEU A 239 -3.74 -12.22 -15.70
CA LEU A 239 -4.99 -12.99 -15.81
C LEU A 239 -6.21 -12.05 -15.96
N GLY A 240 -6.21 -10.94 -15.25
CA GLY A 240 -7.25 -9.91 -15.39
C GLY A 240 -7.29 -9.31 -16.78
N VAL A 241 -6.14 -8.92 -17.33
CA VAL A 241 -6.02 -8.37 -18.69
C VAL A 241 -6.44 -9.40 -19.76
N ASN A 242 -6.04 -10.67 -19.60
CA ASN A 242 -6.45 -11.75 -20.52
C ASN A 242 -7.97 -11.93 -20.51
N LEU A 243 -8.59 -12.00 -19.34
CA LEU A 243 -10.03 -12.07 -19.23
C LEU A 243 -10.72 -10.83 -19.83
N ALA A 244 -10.19 -9.63 -19.57
CA ALA A 244 -10.71 -8.38 -20.10
C ALA A 244 -10.67 -8.33 -21.64
N ASN A 245 -9.60 -8.83 -22.25
CA ASN A 245 -9.51 -8.96 -23.69
C ASN A 245 -10.56 -9.93 -24.25
N LYS A 246 -10.78 -11.06 -23.56
CA LYS A 246 -11.75 -12.09 -23.98
C LYS A 246 -13.19 -11.60 -23.95
N ILE A 247 -13.57 -10.78 -22.94
CA ILE A 247 -14.96 -10.32 -22.78
C ILE A 247 -15.20 -8.90 -23.29
N GLY A 248 -14.17 -8.24 -23.83
CA GLY A 248 -14.21 -6.85 -24.27
C GLY A 248 -14.48 -5.89 -23.11
N ALA A 249 -13.74 -6.04 -22.01
CA ALA A 249 -13.84 -5.13 -20.86
C ALA A 249 -13.00 -3.86 -21.09
N ASP A 250 -13.35 -2.80 -20.36
CA ASP A 250 -12.79 -1.46 -20.49
C ASP A 250 -11.70 -1.20 -19.46
N VAL A 251 -11.84 -1.79 -18.28
CA VAL A 251 -10.98 -1.58 -17.11
C VAL A 251 -10.70 -2.89 -16.39
N VAL A 252 -9.47 -3.02 -15.87
CA VAL A 252 -9.08 -4.12 -14.98
C VAL A 252 -8.66 -3.54 -13.64
N PHE A 253 -9.19 -4.09 -12.55
CA PHE A 253 -8.76 -3.80 -11.17
C PHE A 253 -8.03 -5.00 -10.57
N GLY A 254 -6.97 -4.72 -9.82
CA GLY A 254 -6.33 -5.67 -8.94
C GLY A 254 -6.17 -5.09 -7.54
N THR A 255 -6.52 -5.84 -6.50
CA THR A 255 -6.20 -5.48 -5.13
C THR A 255 -5.20 -6.45 -4.54
N ASP A 256 -4.30 -5.95 -3.70
CA ASP A 256 -3.40 -6.83 -2.95
C ASP A 256 -4.16 -7.66 -1.90
N PRO A 257 -3.54 -8.68 -1.31
CA PRO A 257 -4.25 -9.62 -0.43
C PRO A 257 -4.99 -8.98 0.74
N ASP A 258 -4.47 -7.95 1.36
CA ASP A 258 -5.15 -7.23 2.45
C ASP A 258 -5.95 -6.01 1.98
N SER A 259 -6.06 -5.83 0.68
CA SER A 259 -6.95 -4.87 0.00
C SER A 259 -6.76 -3.41 0.45
N ASP A 260 -5.52 -3.02 0.65
CA ASP A 260 -5.16 -1.62 0.91
C ASP A 260 -4.56 -0.93 -0.33
N ARG A 261 -4.18 -1.68 -1.40
CA ARG A 261 -3.67 -1.17 -2.68
C ARG A 261 -4.58 -1.53 -3.84
N LEU A 262 -4.69 -0.60 -4.80
CA LEU A 262 -5.43 -0.79 -6.04
C LEU A 262 -4.51 -0.57 -7.24
N GLY A 263 -4.25 -1.61 -8.03
CA GLY A 263 -3.70 -1.52 -9.37
C GLY A 263 -4.80 -1.41 -10.42
N VAL A 264 -4.53 -0.69 -11.48
CA VAL A 264 -5.51 -0.45 -12.56
C VAL A 264 -4.84 -0.60 -13.92
N ALA A 265 -5.52 -1.28 -14.84
CA ALA A 265 -5.20 -1.24 -16.25
C ALA A 265 -6.42 -0.75 -17.05
N ILE A 266 -6.16 0.11 -18.06
CA ILE A 266 -7.17 0.71 -18.92
C ILE A 266 -6.77 0.52 -20.38
N ARG A 267 -7.72 0.71 -21.32
CA ARG A 267 -7.41 0.71 -22.76
C ARG A 267 -6.87 2.06 -23.20
N ASP A 268 -5.83 2.02 -24.04
CA ASP A 268 -5.36 3.17 -24.82
C ASP A 268 -6.25 3.40 -26.05
N ASP A 269 -5.95 4.43 -26.86
CA ASP A 269 -6.70 4.73 -28.09
C ASP A 269 -6.54 3.64 -29.17
N SER A 270 -5.55 2.76 -29.08
CA SER A 270 -5.37 1.60 -29.97
C SER A 270 -6.12 0.36 -29.47
N GLY A 271 -6.75 0.43 -28.30
CA GLY A 271 -7.48 -0.67 -27.66
C GLY A 271 -6.60 -1.64 -26.87
N ASN A 272 -5.30 -1.37 -26.69
CA ASN A 272 -4.41 -2.16 -25.88
C ASN A 272 -4.54 -1.79 -24.40
N PHE A 273 -4.36 -2.77 -23.50
CA PHE A 273 -4.29 -2.47 -22.08
C PHE A 273 -2.93 -1.90 -21.69
N ILE A 274 -2.97 -0.79 -20.96
CA ILE A 274 -1.84 -0.18 -20.28
C ILE A 274 -2.08 -0.22 -18.77
N ASN A 275 -1.06 -0.64 -18.01
CA ASN A 275 -1.09 -0.56 -16.56
C ASN A 275 -0.76 0.88 -16.13
N LEU A 276 -1.64 1.48 -15.35
CA LEU A 276 -1.39 2.79 -14.77
C LEU A 276 -0.49 2.66 -13.53
N SER A 277 0.47 3.56 -13.40
CA SER A 277 1.24 3.67 -12.16
C SER A 277 0.37 4.20 -11.03
N GLY A 278 0.77 3.95 -9.77
CA GLY A 278 0.10 4.51 -8.61
C GLY A 278 0.00 6.04 -8.64
N ASN A 279 1.02 6.70 -9.20
CA ASN A 279 1.05 8.13 -9.41
C ASN A 279 -0.01 8.59 -10.43
N GLN A 280 -0.14 7.92 -11.56
CA GLN A 280 -1.15 8.25 -12.58
C GLN A 280 -2.58 8.09 -12.04
N VAL A 281 -2.84 6.99 -11.34
CA VAL A 281 -4.14 6.78 -10.66
C VAL A 281 -4.39 7.85 -9.59
N GLY A 282 -3.36 8.21 -8.80
CA GLY A 282 -3.43 9.27 -7.79
C GLY A 282 -3.80 10.62 -8.37
N VAL A 283 -3.19 11.03 -9.49
CA VAL A 283 -3.50 12.28 -10.20
C VAL A 283 -4.91 12.25 -10.78
N LEU A 284 -5.29 11.16 -11.48
CA LEU A 284 -6.62 11.00 -12.06
C LEU A 284 -7.72 11.08 -11.00
N LEU A 285 -7.56 10.37 -9.88
CA LEU A 285 -8.53 10.41 -8.78
C LEU A 285 -8.55 11.77 -8.07
N THR A 286 -7.41 12.44 -7.96
CA THR A 286 -7.35 13.81 -7.41
C THR A 286 -8.15 14.77 -8.29
N ASP A 287 -7.85 14.83 -9.60
CA ASP A 287 -8.60 15.69 -10.53
C ASP A 287 -10.09 15.38 -10.50
N TYR A 288 -10.45 14.09 -10.56
CA TYR A 288 -11.85 13.66 -10.54
C TYR A 288 -12.58 14.11 -9.26
N VAL A 289 -11.99 13.88 -8.09
CA VAL A 289 -12.61 14.26 -6.80
C VAL A 289 -12.80 15.76 -6.72
N LEU A 290 -11.76 16.55 -7.05
CA LEU A 290 -11.81 18.01 -6.98
C LEU A 290 -12.79 18.59 -8.01
N ARG A 291 -12.77 18.08 -9.24
CA ARG A 291 -13.71 18.44 -10.32
C ARG A 291 -15.15 18.23 -9.90
N ARG A 292 -15.46 17.01 -9.41
CA ARG A 292 -16.83 16.67 -9.01
C ARG A 292 -17.32 17.50 -7.82
N LEU A 293 -16.47 17.73 -6.82
CA LEU A 293 -16.82 18.60 -5.70
C LEU A 293 -17.05 20.05 -6.15
N LYS A 294 -16.25 20.55 -7.07
CA LYS A 294 -16.41 21.90 -7.64
C LYS A 294 -17.70 22.04 -8.43
N GLU A 295 -18.00 21.08 -9.32
CA GLU A 295 -19.22 21.06 -10.15
C GLU A 295 -20.50 20.98 -9.31
N GLU A 296 -20.44 20.26 -8.18
CA GLU A 296 -21.55 20.17 -7.22
C GLU A 296 -21.62 21.34 -6.23
N GLY A 297 -20.73 22.32 -6.31
CA GLY A 297 -20.66 23.44 -5.36
C GLY A 297 -20.30 23.01 -3.93
N LYS A 298 -19.64 21.85 -3.77
CA LYS A 298 -19.28 21.25 -2.47
C LYS A 298 -17.78 21.31 -2.16
N LEU A 299 -16.98 21.92 -3.03
CA LEU A 299 -15.54 22.07 -2.77
C LEU A 299 -15.31 23.07 -1.64
N PRO A 300 -14.79 22.65 -0.48
CA PRO A 300 -14.58 23.55 0.65
C PRO A 300 -13.38 24.48 0.39
N LYS A 301 -13.44 25.70 0.88
CA LYS A 301 -12.36 26.71 0.74
C LYS A 301 -11.04 26.28 1.41
N ASN A 302 -11.12 25.50 2.47
CA ASN A 302 -9.99 24.93 3.20
C ASN A 302 -9.76 23.44 2.88
N GLY A 303 -10.12 23.01 1.67
CA GLY A 303 -9.87 21.64 1.20
C GLY A 303 -8.38 21.31 1.14
N ALA A 304 -8.02 20.08 1.48
CA ALA A 304 -6.65 19.60 1.41
C ALA A 304 -6.56 18.23 0.73
N VAL A 305 -5.56 18.10 -0.15
CA VAL A 305 -5.05 16.84 -0.69
C VAL A 305 -3.72 16.53 -0.02
N ILE A 306 -3.48 15.27 0.31
CA ILE A 306 -2.25 14.85 0.99
C ILE A 306 -1.57 13.75 0.17
N LYS A 307 -0.26 13.86 -0.05
CA LYS A 307 0.54 12.83 -0.71
C LYS A 307 1.84 12.55 0.04
N SER A 308 2.45 11.37 -0.19
CA SER A 308 3.84 11.18 0.22
C SER A 308 4.77 12.09 -0.57
N PHE A 309 5.89 12.53 0.01
CA PHE A 309 6.81 13.43 -0.71
C PHE A 309 7.54 12.74 -1.87
N VAL A 310 7.49 11.41 -1.98
CA VAL A 310 8.01 10.66 -3.14
C VAL A 310 6.95 10.39 -4.22
N SER A 311 5.68 10.73 -3.96
CA SER A 311 4.64 10.68 -4.99
C SER A 311 4.79 11.84 -5.97
N THR A 312 4.20 11.69 -7.15
CA THR A 312 4.38 12.61 -8.29
C THR A 312 4.15 14.08 -7.95
N GLY A 313 4.98 14.93 -8.54
CA GLY A 313 4.82 16.39 -8.49
C GLY A 313 3.63 16.92 -9.32
N MET A 314 3.12 16.13 -10.27
CA MET A 314 2.04 16.51 -11.19
C MET A 314 0.74 16.91 -10.46
N VAL A 315 0.51 16.38 -9.26
CA VAL A 315 -0.70 16.71 -8.49
C VAL A 315 -0.70 18.14 -7.95
N LYS A 316 0.47 18.79 -7.85
CA LYS A 316 0.58 20.16 -7.35
C LYS A 316 -0.17 21.17 -8.22
N PRO A 317 0.12 21.31 -9.53
CA PRO A 317 -0.63 22.23 -10.39
C PRO A 317 -2.12 21.84 -10.50
N VAL A 318 -2.48 20.57 -10.37
CA VAL A 318 -3.89 20.15 -10.29
C VAL A 318 -4.56 20.78 -9.07
N CYS A 319 -3.98 20.67 -7.89
CA CYS A 319 -4.54 21.28 -6.67
C CYS A 319 -4.61 22.81 -6.75
N GLU A 320 -3.59 23.44 -7.32
CA GLU A 320 -3.54 24.91 -7.51
C GLU A 320 -4.70 25.40 -8.38
N ASP A 321 -5.04 24.72 -9.48
CA ASP A 321 -6.16 25.07 -10.36
C ASP A 321 -7.54 25.01 -9.67
N TYR A 322 -7.67 24.15 -8.67
CA TYR A 322 -8.89 24.04 -7.89
C TYR A 322 -8.87 24.92 -6.62
N GLY A 323 -7.75 25.61 -6.34
CA GLY A 323 -7.58 26.40 -5.11
C GLY A 323 -7.57 25.54 -3.84
N VAL A 324 -7.02 24.33 -3.93
CA VAL A 324 -6.95 23.33 -2.86
C VAL A 324 -5.52 23.22 -2.35
N SER A 325 -5.35 23.15 -1.04
CA SER A 325 -4.03 22.97 -0.44
C SER A 325 -3.47 21.58 -0.72
N LEU A 326 -2.21 21.50 -1.16
CA LEU A 326 -1.46 20.25 -1.24
C LEU A 326 -0.52 20.15 -0.04
N MET A 327 -0.56 19.02 0.66
CA MET A 327 0.36 18.73 1.77
C MET A 327 1.21 17.50 1.44
N GLU A 328 2.50 17.61 1.74
CA GLU A 328 3.46 16.53 1.56
C GLU A 328 3.84 15.94 2.91
N VAL A 329 3.79 14.60 3.03
CA VAL A 329 4.12 13.88 4.26
C VAL A 329 5.18 12.81 3.98
N PRO A 330 5.88 12.31 5.00
CA PRO A 330 6.79 11.17 4.85
C PRO A 330 6.10 9.94 4.25
N VAL A 331 6.90 9.02 3.69
CA VAL A 331 6.40 7.75 3.17
C VAL A 331 5.81 6.90 4.28
N GLY A 332 4.60 6.46 4.07
CA GLY A 332 3.80 5.67 5.01
C GLY A 332 2.47 6.34 5.30
N PHE A 333 1.40 5.63 5.00
CA PHE A 333 0.04 6.18 5.06
C PHE A 333 -0.38 6.65 6.46
N LYS A 334 0.32 6.17 7.50
CA LYS A 334 0.14 6.65 8.88
C LYS A 334 0.31 8.17 9.02
N PHE A 335 1.20 8.79 8.23
CA PHE A 335 1.38 10.24 8.24
C PHE A 335 0.21 10.98 7.57
N ILE A 336 -0.42 10.36 6.55
CA ILE A 336 -1.68 10.86 6.00
C ILE A 336 -2.78 10.74 7.05
N GLY A 337 -2.86 9.58 7.74
CA GLY A 337 -3.81 9.35 8.83
C GLY A 337 -3.64 10.34 10.00
N GLU A 338 -2.41 10.68 10.37
CA GLU A 338 -2.09 11.70 11.37
C GLU A 338 -2.59 13.09 10.94
N LYS A 339 -2.36 13.49 9.68
CA LYS A 339 -2.89 14.77 9.16
C LYS A 339 -4.41 14.81 9.19
N ILE A 340 -5.08 13.71 8.84
CA ILE A 340 -6.55 13.61 8.93
C ILE A 340 -7.01 13.84 10.37
N LYS A 341 -6.36 13.20 11.36
CA LYS A 341 -6.63 13.40 12.78
C LYS A 341 -6.48 14.86 13.19
N ASN A 342 -5.34 15.45 12.82
CA ASN A 342 -5.05 16.85 13.14
C ASN A 342 -6.09 17.81 12.53
N PHE A 343 -6.60 17.53 11.32
CA PHE A 343 -7.68 18.32 10.71
C PHE A 343 -9.01 18.16 11.44
N GLU A 344 -9.34 16.94 11.87
CA GLU A 344 -10.56 16.68 12.63
C GLU A 344 -10.57 17.37 14.00
N GLU A 345 -9.41 17.43 14.67
CA GLU A 345 -9.24 18.09 15.97
C GLU A 345 -9.20 19.61 15.85
N SER A 346 -8.36 20.14 14.95
CA SER A 346 -8.14 21.59 14.81
C SER A 346 -9.18 22.31 13.95
N LYS A 347 -9.95 21.57 13.14
CA LYS A 347 -10.86 22.11 12.11
C LYS A 347 -10.16 23.02 11.08
N SER A 348 -8.84 22.90 10.95
CA SER A 348 -8.04 23.75 10.06
C SER A 348 -8.32 23.47 8.59
N ASN A 349 -8.42 22.22 8.21
CA ASN A 349 -8.64 21.79 6.84
C ASN A 349 -9.70 20.69 6.74
N VAL A 350 -10.21 20.49 5.52
CA VAL A 350 -11.08 19.37 5.17
C VAL A 350 -10.30 18.41 4.28
N PHE A 351 -10.09 17.18 4.73
CA PHE A 351 -9.46 16.15 3.94
C PHE A 351 -10.34 15.74 2.74
N LEU A 352 -9.81 15.84 1.53
CA LEU A 352 -10.53 15.51 0.30
C LEU A 352 -10.08 14.19 -0.30
N PHE A 353 -8.76 14.01 -0.43
CA PHE A 353 -8.14 12.82 -1.00
C PHE A 353 -6.69 12.71 -0.53
N GLY A 354 -6.19 11.49 -0.42
CA GLY A 354 -4.79 11.22 -0.13
C GLY A 354 -4.28 9.99 -0.85
N PHE A 355 -2.98 9.98 -1.22
CA PHE A 355 -2.40 8.85 -1.91
C PHE A 355 -0.89 8.72 -1.74
N GLU A 356 -0.41 7.51 -2.00
CA GLU A 356 1.00 7.17 -2.14
C GLU A 356 1.25 6.57 -3.53
N GLU A 357 2.47 6.73 -4.05
CA GLU A 357 2.91 6.21 -5.35
C GLU A 357 2.77 4.69 -5.48
N SER A 358 2.79 4.00 -4.35
CA SER A 358 2.68 2.54 -4.25
C SER A 358 1.23 2.04 -4.26
N CYS A 359 0.38 2.63 -5.08
CA CYS A 359 -1.02 2.23 -5.29
C CYS A 359 -1.92 2.32 -4.05
N GLY A 360 -1.58 3.15 -3.07
CA GLY A 360 -2.38 3.39 -1.88
C GLY A 360 -3.18 4.68 -1.96
N TYR A 361 -4.50 4.61 -1.77
CA TYR A 361 -5.40 5.76 -1.93
C TYR A 361 -6.44 5.78 -0.81
N LEU A 362 -6.90 6.98 -0.45
CA LEU A 362 -8.01 7.16 0.48
C LEU A 362 -8.85 8.38 0.11
N ARG A 363 -10.16 8.23 0.18
CA ARG A 363 -11.14 9.31 0.20
C ARG A 363 -12.08 9.13 1.38
N GLY A 364 -12.36 10.24 2.08
CA GLY A 364 -13.16 10.21 3.32
C GLY A 364 -12.30 9.92 4.54
N THR A 365 -12.89 10.06 5.71
CA THR A 365 -12.20 9.92 7.02
C THR A 365 -12.71 8.70 7.80
N HIS A 366 -13.35 7.76 7.10
CA HIS A 366 -13.87 6.53 7.68
C HIS A 366 -12.79 5.57 8.17
N ALA A 367 -11.63 5.60 7.53
CA ALA A 367 -10.41 4.92 7.91
C ALA A 367 -9.25 5.92 7.88
N ARG A 368 -8.15 5.61 8.56
CA ARG A 368 -6.91 6.39 8.54
C ARG A 368 -5.76 5.60 7.94
N ASP A 369 -6.10 4.72 7.01
CA ASP A 369 -5.18 3.92 6.21
C ASP A 369 -5.68 3.85 4.76
N LYS A 370 -4.83 3.35 3.85
CA LYS A 370 -5.16 3.11 2.45
C LYS A 370 -6.40 2.20 2.34
N ASP A 371 -7.24 2.47 1.37
CA ASP A 371 -8.48 1.73 1.16
C ASP A 371 -8.70 1.44 -0.33
N ALA A 372 -8.32 0.23 -0.77
CA ALA A 372 -8.52 -0.19 -2.14
C ALA A 372 -9.99 -0.39 -2.49
N VAL A 373 -10.86 -0.64 -1.52
CA VAL A 373 -12.30 -0.80 -1.77
C VAL A 373 -12.93 0.53 -2.16
N VAL A 374 -12.60 1.63 -1.43
CA VAL A 374 -13.06 2.97 -1.81
C VAL A 374 -12.41 3.44 -3.10
N ALA A 375 -11.12 3.11 -3.33
CA ALA A 375 -10.42 3.47 -4.55
C ALA A 375 -11.02 2.76 -5.78
N SER A 376 -11.34 1.46 -5.69
CA SER A 376 -12.04 0.71 -6.74
C SER A 376 -13.40 1.33 -7.07
N MET A 377 -14.14 1.71 -6.05
CA MET A 377 -15.42 2.41 -6.22
C MET A 377 -15.26 3.72 -6.97
N LEU A 378 -14.31 4.55 -6.55
CA LEU A 378 -14.07 5.86 -7.16
C LEU A 378 -13.59 5.75 -8.60
N PHE A 379 -12.70 4.80 -8.89
CA PHE A 379 -12.19 4.64 -10.25
C PHE A 379 -13.28 4.13 -11.20
N ALA A 380 -14.09 3.17 -10.78
CA ALA A 380 -15.24 2.71 -11.56
C ALA A 380 -16.26 3.83 -11.83
N GLU A 381 -16.55 4.63 -10.82
CA GLU A 381 -17.44 5.78 -10.92
C GLU A 381 -16.86 6.89 -11.83
N MET A 382 -15.55 7.15 -11.72
CA MET A 382 -14.82 8.08 -12.59
C MET A 382 -14.89 7.64 -14.05
N THR A 383 -14.73 6.35 -14.33
CA THR A 383 -14.87 5.81 -15.69
C THR A 383 -16.29 6.06 -16.24
N CYS A 384 -17.34 5.72 -15.48
CA CYS A 384 -18.71 6.06 -15.87
C CYS A 384 -18.93 7.55 -16.11
N TYR A 385 -18.31 8.42 -15.28
CA TYR A 385 -18.44 9.86 -15.41
C TYR A 385 -17.80 10.38 -16.71
N TYR A 386 -16.61 9.88 -17.05
CA TYR A 386 -15.94 10.30 -18.28
C TYR A 386 -16.65 9.77 -19.52
N GLU A 387 -17.12 8.52 -19.52
CA GLU A 387 -17.94 8.00 -20.62
C GLU A 387 -19.25 8.76 -20.80
N TYR A 388 -19.92 9.12 -19.69
CA TYR A 388 -21.11 9.98 -19.74
C TYR A 388 -20.82 11.32 -20.43
N ASN A 389 -19.61 11.85 -20.26
CA ASN A 389 -19.12 13.07 -20.91
C ASN A 389 -18.44 12.79 -22.27
N LYS A 390 -18.60 11.60 -22.85
CA LYS A 390 -18.08 11.20 -24.17
C LYS A 390 -16.56 11.29 -24.30
N THR A 391 -15.85 10.98 -23.24
CA THR A 391 -14.39 10.87 -23.20
C THR A 391 -13.97 9.59 -22.47
N SER A 392 -12.69 9.24 -22.51
CA SER A 392 -12.15 8.07 -21.79
C SER A 392 -11.15 8.50 -20.72
N VAL A 393 -10.88 7.59 -19.76
CA VAL A 393 -9.85 7.82 -18.72
C VAL A 393 -8.49 8.09 -19.36
N TYR A 394 -8.13 7.37 -20.43
CA TYR A 394 -6.88 7.56 -21.16
C TYR A 394 -6.77 8.97 -21.76
N LYS A 395 -7.83 9.45 -22.42
CA LYS A 395 -7.86 10.81 -22.97
C LYS A 395 -7.77 11.89 -21.90
N VAL A 396 -8.40 11.65 -20.74
CA VAL A 396 -8.29 12.57 -19.61
C VAL A 396 -6.87 12.59 -19.07
N LEU A 397 -6.22 11.45 -18.91
CA LEU A 397 -4.82 11.39 -18.48
C LEU A 397 -3.92 12.21 -19.43
N ASN A 398 -4.07 12.03 -20.74
CA ASN A 398 -3.31 12.79 -21.73
C ASN A 398 -3.61 14.29 -21.66
N SER A 399 -4.88 14.68 -21.48
CA SER A 399 -5.24 16.09 -21.31
C SER A 399 -4.65 16.74 -20.06
N LEU A 400 -4.42 15.95 -18.99
CA LEU A 400 -3.72 16.43 -17.81
C LEU A 400 -2.22 16.62 -18.08
N TYR A 401 -1.60 15.72 -18.86
CA TYR A 401 -0.22 15.90 -19.33
C TYR A 401 -0.08 17.12 -20.23
N ASP A 402 -0.99 17.30 -21.20
CA ASP A 402 -0.98 18.48 -22.08
C ASP A 402 -1.11 19.79 -21.30
N LYS A 403 -1.90 19.77 -20.23
CA LYS A 403 -2.17 20.97 -19.42
C LYS A 403 -1.07 21.29 -18.41
N TYR A 404 -0.50 20.27 -17.77
CA TYR A 404 0.38 20.44 -16.61
C TYR A 404 1.83 20.04 -16.86
N GLY A 405 2.13 19.52 -18.05
CA GLY A 405 3.42 18.96 -18.44
C GLY A 405 3.51 17.45 -18.26
N TYR A 406 4.42 16.84 -18.97
CA TYR A 406 4.59 15.40 -18.98
C TYR A 406 5.54 14.98 -17.86
N VAL A 407 4.99 14.42 -16.80
CA VAL A 407 5.78 13.94 -15.65
C VAL A 407 6.00 12.45 -15.77
N ILE A 408 7.27 12.02 -15.67
CA ILE A 408 7.64 10.60 -15.51
C ILE A 408 8.28 10.42 -14.14
N ASP A 409 7.72 9.47 -13.40
CA ASP A 409 8.24 9.01 -12.12
C ASP A 409 8.83 7.60 -12.27
N LYS A 410 9.98 7.34 -11.66
CA LYS A 410 10.68 6.06 -11.71
C LYS A 410 11.23 5.71 -10.35
N THR A 411 11.05 4.46 -9.92
CA THR A 411 11.64 3.95 -8.68
C THR A 411 12.67 2.87 -8.99
N VAL A 412 13.85 3.00 -8.42
CA VAL A 412 14.92 2.01 -8.48
C VAL A 412 15.18 1.47 -7.09
N SER A 413 15.31 0.15 -6.97
CA SER A 413 15.62 -0.51 -5.70
C SER A 413 16.98 -1.22 -5.82
N ILE A 414 17.91 -0.86 -4.96
CA ILE A 414 19.23 -1.48 -4.88
C ILE A 414 19.26 -2.34 -3.63
N ALA A 415 19.41 -3.65 -3.80
CA ALA A 415 19.56 -4.59 -2.70
C ALA A 415 21.04 -4.83 -2.40
N TYR A 416 21.43 -4.69 -1.14
CA TYR A 416 22.74 -5.03 -0.63
C TYR A 416 22.73 -6.46 -0.08
N LYS A 417 23.85 -7.17 -0.12
CA LYS A 417 23.94 -8.58 0.28
C LYS A 417 25.11 -8.79 1.24
N GLY A 418 24.96 -9.72 2.17
CA GLY A 418 25.98 -10.09 3.14
C GLY A 418 25.74 -9.51 4.53
N LEU A 419 26.61 -9.85 5.46
CA LEU A 419 26.49 -9.47 6.88
C LEU A 419 26.64 -7.96 7.14
N THR A 420 27.34 -7.24 6.26
CA THR A 420 27.63 -5.80 6.34
C THR A 420 26.67 -4.95 5.53
N ALA A 421 25.69 -5.57 4.85
CA ALA A 421 24.80 -4.94 3.87
C ALA A 421 24.08 -3.68 4.39
N MET A 422 23.58 -3.71 5.63
CA MET A 422 22.93 -2.53 6.24
C MET A 422 23.91 -1.37 6.44
N ASN A 423 25.16 -1.68 6.88
CA ASN A 423 26.18 -0.66 7.09
C ASN A 423 26.65 -0.06 5.76
N GLU A 424 26.83 -0.90 4.73
CA GLU A 424 27.22 -0.46 3.38
C GLU A 424 26.15 0.46 2.78
N MET A 425 24.87 0.06 2.88
CA MET A 425 23.74 0.89 2.43
C MET A 425 23.72 2.25 3.13
N ASN A 426 23.85 2.26 4.46
CA ASN A 426 23.85 3.50 5.23
C ASN A 426 25.06 4.38 4.91
N ALA A 427 26.25 3.80 4.72
CA ALA A 427 27.46 4.54 4.34
C ALA A 427 27.30 5.27 3.00
N VAL A 428 26.61 4.66 2.02
CA VAL A 428 26.27 5.33 0.75
C VAL A 428 25.41 6.55 0.98
N VAL A 429 24.35 6.44 1.80
CA VAL A 429 23.46 7.57 2.10
C VAL A 429 24.19 8.67 2.86
N ASP A 430 25.07 8.33 3.79
CA ASP A 430 25.88 9.31 4.55
C ASP A 430 26.92 10.00 3.67
N LYS A 431 27.55 9.28 2.74
CA LYS A 431 28.40 9.86 1.68
C LYS A 431 27.62 10.89 0.86
N MET A 432 26.42 10.54 0.41
CA MET A 432 25.56 11.45 -0.37
C MET A 432 25.12 12.67 0.45
N ARG A 433 24.88 12.51 1.76
CA ARG A 433 24.50 13.60 2.68
C ARG A 433 25.64 14.61 2.91
N SER A 434 26.87 14.15 2.95
CA SER A 434 28.05 14.97 3.20
C SER A 434 28.67 15.58 1.95
N SER A 435 28.33 15.10 0.75
CA SER A 435 28.89 15.54 -0.51
C SER A 435 28.01 16.55 -1.26
N THR A 436 28.64 17.36 -2.11
CA THR A 436 27.92 18.18 -3.08
C THR A 436 27.59 17.31 -4.30
N VAL A 437 26.31 16.96 -4.43
CA VAL A 437 25.82 16.13 -5.54
C VAL A 437 25.69 16.99 -6.79
N LYS A 438 26.27 16.50 -7.91
CA LYS A 438 26.10 17.08 -9.24
C LYS A 438 25.71 15.98 -10.21
N VAL A 439 24.68 16.20 -10.98
CA VAL A 439 24.21 15.27 -12.03
C VAL A 439 24.24 15.99 -13.37
N ASP A 440 24.95 15.42 -14.34
CA ASP A 440 25.12 16.04 -15.64
C ASP A 440 23.76 16.31 -16.32
N GLY A 441 23.55 17.58 -16.70
CA GLY A 441 22.30 18.05 -17.30
C GLY A 441 21.16 18.37 -16.32
N PHE A 442 21.41 18.27 -14.99
CA PHE A 442 20.40 18.58 -13.97
C PHE A 442 21.00 19.42 -12.84
N ASP A 443 20.48 20.63 -12.67
CA ASP A 443 20.86 21.51 -11.57
C ASP A 443 19.98 21.21 -10.35
N ILE A 444 20.60 21.12 -9.18
CA ILE A 444 19.92 20.94 -7.90
C ILE A 444 19.57 22.31 -7.34
N LEU A 445 18.26 22.55 -7.17
CA LEU A 445 17.72 23.77 -6.59
C LEU A 445 17.94 23.80 -5.07
N ALA A 446 17.67 22.68 -4.40
CA ALA A 446 17.82 22.56 -2.95
C ALA A 446 17.89 21.09 -2.54
N VAL A 447 18.40 20.85 -1.33
CA VAL A 447 18.47 19.54 -0.70
C VAL A 447 17.66 19.57 0.60
N ARG A 448 16.62 18.72 0.68
CA ARG A 448 15.90 18.46 1.94
C ARG A 448 16.55 17.25 2.60
N ASP A 449 17.19 17.47 3.73
CA ASP A 449 17.70 16.40 4.58
C ASP A 449 16.74 16.18 5.74
N TYR A 450 15.90 15.18 5.61
CA TYR A 450 14.89 14.86 6.62
C TYR A 450 15.47 14.25 7.89
N LEU A 451 16.73 13.78 7.89
CA LEU A 451 17.38 13.35 9.12
C LEU A 451 17.68 14.56 10.01
N SER A 452 18.26 15.59 9.45
CA SER A 452 18.57 16.84 10.17
C SER A 452 17.38 17.82 10.27
N GLY A 453 16.30 17.59 9.51
CA GLY A 453 15.14 18.48 9.43
C GLY A 453 15.45 19.82 8.75
N LYS A 454 16.37 19.85 7.79
CA LYS A 454 16.81 21.09 7.12
C LYS A 454 16.68 20.98 5.59
N ARG A 455 16.16 22.06 5.00
CA ARG A 455 16.23 22.30 3.55
C ARG A 455 17.36 23.31 3.29
N LYS A 456 18.33 22.92 2.47
CA LYS A 456 19.45 23.74 2.05
C LYS A 456 19.31 24.12 0.58
N GLY A 457 19.11 25.39 0.30
CA GLY A 457 19.04 26.02 -1.00
C GLY A 457 19.80 27.35 -0.94
N GLU A 458 19.28 28.40 -1.58
CA GLU A 458 19.80 29.77 -1.39
C GLU A 458 19.77 30.19 0.07
N ILE A 459 18.72 29.80 0.79
CA ILE A 459 18.58 29.93 2.24
C ILE A 459 18.40 28.56 2.89
N THR A 460 18.77 28.46 4.16
CA THR A 460 18.50 27.25 4.96
C THR A 460 17.20 27.42 5.73
N GLU A 461 16.27 26.47 5.52
CA GLU A 461 14.95 26.46 6.14
C GLU A 461 14.79 25.21 7.01
N LYS A 462 13.93 25.31 8.04
CA LYS A 462 13.53 24.17 8.86
C LYS A 462 12.41 23.42 8.15
N LEU A 463 12.54 22.10 8.06
CA LEU A 463 11.48 21.22 7.56
C LEU A 463 10.47 20.93 8.68
N GLU A 464 9.24 20.62 8.30
CA GLU A 464 8.19 20.16 9.22
C GLU A 464 8.54 18.81 9.87
N TYR A 465 9.18 17.91 9.11
CA TYR A 465 9.58 16.58 9.56
C TYR A 465 11.10 16.49 9.73
N SER A 466 11.52 15.74 10.78
CA SER A 466 12.93 15.46 11.07
C SER A 466 13.10 14.04 11.64
N GLY A 467 14.34 13.57 11.77
CA GLY A 467 14.64 12.24 12.30
C GLY A 467 14.37 11.08 11.33
N ILE A 468 14.07 11.37 10.07
CA ILE A 468 13.78 10.37 9.04
C ILE A 468 14.99 10.24 8.12
N ASN A 469 15.59 9.06 8.01
CA ASN A 469 16.74 8.85 7.12
C ASN A 469 16.29 8.90 5.65
N CYS A 470 16.24 10.12 5.10
CA CYS A 470 15.82 10.40 3.74
C CYS A 470 16.48 11.67 3.23
N LEU A 471 17.01 11.62 2.02
CA LEU A 471 17.56 12.75 1.28
C LEU A 471 16.73 13.04 0.04
N TYR A 472 16.34 14.28 -0.15
CA TYR A 472 15.51 14.71 -1.27
C TYR A 472 16.17 15.89 -1.99
N TYR A 473 16.52 15.72 -3.24
CA TYR A 473 17.11 16.72 -4.11
C TYR A 473 16.03 17.33 -5.00
N GLU A 474 15.73 18.60 -4.82
CA GLU A 474 14.85 19.35 -5.69
C GLU A 474 15.59 19.75 -6.96
N LEU A 475 15.03 19.53 -8.13
CA LEU A 475 15.65 19.85 -9.41
C LEU A 475 15.12 21.20 -9.95
N VAL A 476 16.00 21.97 -10.55
CA VAL A 476 15.61 23.17 -11.34
C VAL A 476 14.75 22.73 -12.51
N GLY A 477 13.67 23.47 -12.77
CA GLY A 477 12.70 23.11 -13.82
C GLY A 477 11.66 22.07 -13.42
N GLY A 478 11.64 21.64 -12.15
CA GLY A 478 10.70 20.66 -11.60
C GLY A 478 11.26 19.22 -11.58
N GLY A 479 10.68 18.41 -10.74
CA GLY A 479 11.14 17.04 -10.50
C GLY A 479 12.04 16.92 -9.27
N PHE A 480 12.47 15.68 -8.99
CA PHE A 480 13.28 15.39 -7.81
C PHE A 480 14.04 14.07 -7.91
N ILE A 481 15.03 13.92 -7.02
CA ILE A 481 15.63 12.63 -6.67
C ILE A 481 15.45 12.43 -5.16
N CYS A 482 14.96 11.28 -4.74
CA CYS A 482 14.82 10.99 -3.31
C CYS A 482 15.46 9.64 -2.96
N LEU A 483 16.42 9.66 -2.01
CA LEU A 483 17.07 8.46 -1.47
C LEU A 483 16.43 8.10 -0.15
N ARG A 484 15.97 6.84 -0.04
CA ARG A 484 15.36 6.32 1.18
C ARG A 484 15.87 4.90 1.46
N PRO A 485 16.79 4.73 2.42
CA PRO A 485 17.16 3.40 2.89
C PRO A 485 15.96 2.77 3.63
N SER A 486 15.78 1.45 3.48
CA SER A 486 14.83 0.71 4.30
C SER A 486 15.36 0.58 5.73
N GLY A 487 14.47 0.71 6.71
CA GLY A 487 14.81 0.50 8.12
C GLY A 487 14.90 -0.97 8.54
N THR A 488 14.33 -1.88 7.74
CA THR A 488 14.18 -3.30 8.10
C THR A 488 14.93 -4.25 7.16
N GLU A 489 15.28 -3.80 5.96
CA GLU A 489 15.94 -4.60 4.93
C GLU A 489 17.15 -3.84 4.37
N PRO A 490 18.23 -4.53 3.96
CA PRO A 490 19.37 -3.89 3.31
C PRO A 490 19.04 -3.49 1.86
N LYS A 491 18.10 -2.54 1.71
CA LYS A 491 17.53 -2.11 0.43
C LYS A 491 17.41 -0.59 0.37
N LEU A 492 18.09 0.02 -0.58
CA LEU A 492 18.01 1.46 -0.86
C LEU A 492 17.00 1.69 -1.99
N LYS A 493 15.94 2.42 -1.70
CA LYS A 493 15.00 2.90 -2.71
C LYS A 493 15.38 4.30 -3.16
N ILE A 494 15.39 4.51 -4.46
CA ILE A 494 15.65 5.80 -5.08
C ILE A 494 14.48 6.13 -5.98
N TYR A 495 13.86 7.26 -5.70
CA TYR A 495 12.73 7.78 -6.46
C TYR A 495 13.21 8.93 -7.33
N TYR A 496 12.84 8.90 -8.59
CA TYR A 496 13.15 9.93 -9.58
C TYR A 496 11.86 10.48 -10.14
N SER A 497 11.81 11.78 -10.35
CA SER A 497 10.72 12.46 -11.04
C SER A 497 11.30 13.53 -11.94
N VAL A 498 10.81 13.62 -13.17
CA VAL A 498 11.18 14.67 -14.12
C VAL A 498 9.95 15.25 -14.80
N LEU A 499 10.05 16.52 -15.17
CA LEU A 499 9.06 17.20 -15.99
C LEU A 499 9.62 17.38 -17.41
N GLY A 500 8.89 16.89 -18.40
CA GLY A 500 9.17 17.07 -19.81
C GLY A 500 8.11 17.91 -20.52
N SER A 501 8.46 18.40 -21.69
CA SER A 501 7.54 19.09 -22.60
C SER A 501 6.63 18.12 -23.36
N CYS A 502 7.03 16.86 -23.48
CA CYS A 502 6.28 15.76 -24.05
C CYS A 502 6.81 14.42 -23.51
N GLU A 503 6.16 13.30 -23.84
CA GLU A 503 6.55 11.96 -23.41
C GLU A 503 8.00 11.61 -23.76
N LYS A 504 8.41 11.90 -24.99
CA LYS A 504 9.76 11.63 -25.46
C LYS A 504 10.80 12.40 -24.66
N ASP A 505 10.62 13.70 -24.45
CA ASP A 505 11.51 14.56 -23.67
C ASP A 505 11.61 14.08 -22.22
N ALA A 506 10.47 13.75 -21.59
CA ALA A 506 10.44 13.23 -20.24
C ALA A 506 11.14 11.86 -20.12
N THR A 507 10.98 10.98 -21.14
CA THR A 507 11.64 9.66 -21.18
C THR A 507 13.15 9.80 -21.31
N GLU A 508 13.63 10.67 -22.18
CA GLU A 508 15.06 10.94 -22.33
C GLU A 508 15.67 11.52 -21.03
N LYS A 509 14.97 12.48 -20.42
CA LYS A 509 15.37 13.09 -19.14
C LYS A 509 15.45 12.08 -17.98
N ILE A 510 14.42 11.24 -17.81
CA ILE A 510 14.41 10.28 -16.69
C ILE A 510 15.52 9.24 -16.84
N ASP A 511 15.82 8.80 -18.04
CA ASP A 511 16.91 7.86 -18.31
C ASP A 511 18.28 8.51 -18.10
N GLN A 512 18.48 9.76 -18.53
CA GLN A 512 19.70 10.51 -18.28
C GLN A 512 19.91 10.73 -16.78
N LEU A 513 18.87 11.20 -16.08
CA LEU A 513 18.91 11.45 -14.63
C LEU A 513 19.25 10.18 -13.85
N THR A 514 18.55 9.07 -14.14
CA THR A 514 18.79 7.78 -13.49
C THR A 514 20.23 7.30 -13.68
N LYS A 515 20.69 7.26 -14.94
CA LYS A 515 22.06 6.83 -15.27
C LYS A 515 23.14 7.73 -14.66
N GLY A 516 22.90 9.04 -14.67
CA GLY A 516 23.81 10.03 -14.09
C GLY A 516 23.94 9.89 -12.58
N PHE A 517 22.81 9.75 -11.90
CA PHE A 517 22.79 9.65 -10.44
C PHE A 517 23.32 8.30 -9.93
N GLU A 518 23.00 7.19 -10.59
CA GLU A 518 23.50 5.86 -10.21
C GLU A 518 25.03 5.74 -10.24
N LYS A 519 25.72 6.53 -11.08
CA LYS A 519 27.18 6.59 -11.09
C LYS A 519 27.77 7.17 -9.80
N LEU A 520 27.02 8.04 -9.12
CA LEU A 520 27.48 8.69 -7.88
C LEU A 520 27.36 7.76 -6.65
N LEU A 521 26.55 6.70 -6.78
CA LEU A 521 26.35 5.72 -5.70
C LEU A 521 27.43 4.64 -5.66
N LYS A 522 28.19 4.50 -6.73
CA LYS A 522 29.36 3.62 -6.83
C LYS A 522 30.60 4.32 -6.28
#